data_30417edfefd1e28ed8c3d4e0b4049139
#
_entry.id   30417edfefd1e28ed8c3d4e0b4049139
#
_cell.length_a   1.000
_cell.length_b   1.000
_cell.length_c   1.000
_cell.angle_alpha   90.00
_cell.angle_beta   90.00
_cell.angle_gamma   90.00
#
_symmetry.space_group_name_H-M   'P 1'
#
loop_
_entity.id
_entity.type
_entity.pdbx_description
1 polymer ?
#
loop_
_entity_poly.entity_id
_entity_poly.type
_entity_poly.pdbx_seq_one_letter_code
_entity_poly.pdbx_strand_id
1 'polypeptide(L)'
;VSLATAPFAERGEVLIEAHGLTKRYGGHSVLDRVDLTLTRGALTSVIGPNGAGKTTLIRLLLGLEKPNAGTMVKPDGLRTGYVPQRLHVDESLPITVRRFLALGGARPAAIAEALRDVGAARVIDSPLQSISGGEVRRVLLARALCHDPDLLVLDEPTAGVDLQGQADLYELIDTVRRKKNCGVLLVSHDLHVVMAGTDQVICLNNHVCCSGAPDAVSEHPEYLALFGPRAARTHAVYTHDHDHTHDASGVVVPLEEGER
;
A
#
# COMPACT_ATOMS: atom_id res chain seq x y z
N VAL A 1 6.05 -10.59 -27.78
CA VAL A 1 7.34 -10.74 -27.06
C VAL A 1 6.97 -11.14 -25.66
N SER A 2 7.23 -12.41 -25.31
CA SER A 2 6.97 -12.98 -23.99
C SER A 2 7.88 -12.28 -22.99
N LEU A 3 7.31 -11.42 -22.13
CA LEU A 3 8.03 -10.88 -20.97
C LEU A 3 8.28 -12.05 -20.01
N ALA A 4 9.55 -12.37 -19.83
CA ALA A 4 9.98 -13.35 -18.86
C ALA A 4 9.41 -12.97 -17.49
N THR A 5 8.59 -13.84 -16.92
CA THR A 5 8.09 -13.77 -15.55
C THR A 5 9.28 -13.68 -14.60
N ALA A 6 9.43 -12.54 -13.94
CA ALA A 6 10.49 -12.27 -12.99
C ALA A 6 10.39 -13.17 -11.75
N PRO A 7 11.51 -13.45 -11.06
CA PRO A 7 11.66 -14.49 -10.04
C PRO A 7 10.99 -14.21 -8.67
N PHE A 8 10.04 -13.27 -8.59
CA PHE A 8 9.36 -12.90 -7.34
C PHE A 8 8.20 -13.83 -6.93
N ALA A 9 7.69 -14.66 -7.86
CA ALA A 9 6.57 -15.57 -7.58
C ALA A 9 6.93 -16.75 -6.65
N GLU A 10 8.19 -16.90 -6.25
CA GLU A 10 8.64 -18.05 -5.45
C GLU A 10 8.59 -17.84 -3.92
N ARG A 11 8.16 -16.68 -3.41
CA ARG A 11 8.29 -16.35 -1.97
C ARG A 11 7.01 -16.26 -1.16
N GLY A 12 5.83 -16.43 -1.73
CA GLY A 12 4.57 -16.32 -0.98
C GLY A 12 3.38 -16.95 -1.69
N GLU A 13 2.34 -17.28 -0.90
CA GLU A 13 1.04 -17.69 -1.40
C GLU A 13 0.42 -16.60 -2.28
N VAL A 14 -0.05 -16.94 -3.47
CA VAL A 14 -0.75 -16.01 -4.37
C VAL A 14 -2.12 -15.67 -3.79
N LEU A 15 -2.37 -14.40 -3.55
CA LEU A 15 -3.64 -13.87 -3.03
C LEU A 15 -4.58 -13.40 -4.15
N ILE A 16 -4.03 -12.75 -5.17
CA ILE A 16 -4.78 -12.34 -6.36
C ILE A 16 -3.87 -12.51 -7.58
N GLU A 17 -4.42 -13.11 -8.63
CA GLU A 17 -3.81 -13.17 -9.94
C GLU A 17 -4.77 -12.62 -10.98
N ALA A 18 -4.35 -11.58 -11.68
CA ALA A 18 -5.15 -10.88 -12.68
C ALA A 18 -4.49 -10.97 -14.05
N HIS A 19 -5.28 -11.34 -15.07
CA HIS A 19 -4.84 -11.52 -16.45
C HIS A 19 -5.68 -10.71 -17.41
N GLY A 20 -5.04 -9.79 -18.14
CA GLY A 20 -5.63 -9.00 -19.20
C GLY A 20 -6.80 -8.11 -18.74
N LEU A 21 -6.80 -7.65 -17.48
CA LEU A 21 -7.88 -6.83 -16.95
C LEU A 21 -8.09 -5.58 -17.81
N THR A 22 -9.27 -5.45 -18.37
CA THR A 22 -9.66 -4.30 -19.20
C THR A 22 -10.91 -3.66 -18.61
N LYS A 23 -10.89 -2.33 -18.47
CA LYS A 23 -12.04 -1.55 -18.02
C LYS A 23 -12.25 -0.33 -18.90
N ARG A 24 -13.52 -0.12 -19.30
CA ARG A 24 -13.94 1.01 -20.15
C ARG A 24 -15.14 1.71 -19.53
N TYR A 25 -15.20 3.02 -19.66
CA TYR A 25 -16.34 3.85 -19.30
C TYR A 25 -16.70 4.74 -20.50
N GLY A 26 -17.94 4.69 -20.95
CA GLY A 26 -18.40 5.52 -22.08
C GLY A 26 -17.56 5.37 -23.35
N GLY A 27 -17.00 4.17 -23.63
CA GLY A 27 -16.11 3.93 -24.77
C GLY A 27 -14.63 4.23 -24.52
N HIS A 28 -14.27 4.97 -23.47
CA HIS A 28 -12.88 5.27 -23.12
C HIS A 28 -12.26 4.13 -22.31
N SER A 29 -11.08 3.64 -22.74
CA SER A 29 -10.33 2.63 -22.01
C SER A 29 -9.61 3.29 -20.84
N VAL A 30 -9.90 2.86 -19.61
CA VAL A 30 -9.24 3.31 -18.39
C VAL A 30 -8.18 2.30 -17.94
N LEU A 31 -8.42 1.02 -18.19
CA LEU A 31 -7.43 -0.05 -18.04
C LEU A 31 -7.45 -0.90 -19.31
N ASP A 32 -6.27 -1.21 -19.84
CA ASP A 32 -6.11 -2.03 -21.04
C ASP A 32 -5.13 -3.18 -20.77
N ARG A 33 -5.68 -4.40 -20.70
CA ARG A 33 -4.94 -5.66 -20.53
C ARG A 33 -3.90 -5.63 -19.40
N VAL A 34 -4.34 -5.25 -18.21
CA VAL A 34 -3.48 -5.20 -17.02
C VAL A 34 -3.30 -6.60 -16.45
N ASP A 35 -2.05 -7.02 -16.32
CA ASP A 35 -1.62 -8.25 -15.63
C ASP A 35 -0.93 -7.87 -14.32
N LEU A 36 -1.28 -8.56 -13.23
CA LEU A 36 -0.62 -8.40 -11.94
C LEU A 36 -0.81 -9.61 -11.05
N THR A 37 0.13 -9.82 -10.14
CA THR A 37 0.07 -10.85 -9.10
C THR A 37 0.35 -10.22 -7.75
N LEU A 38 -0.52 -10.48 -6.76
CA LEU A 38 -0.34 -10.06 -5.37
C LEU A 38 -0.11 -11.29 -4.51
N THR A 39 0.92 -11.26 -3.67
CA THR A 39 1.33 -12.39 -2.83
C THR A 39 1.27 -12.05 -1.34
N ARG A 40 1.05 -13.07 -0.51
CA ARG A 40 1.06 -12.94 0.95
C ARG A 40 2.44 -12.48 1.43
N GLY A 41 2.45 -11.56 2.37
CA GLY A 41 3.66 -11.02 2.98
C GLY A 41 4.44 -10.04 2.09
N ALA A 42 4.08 -9.85 0.82
CA ALA A 42 4.72 -8.87 -0.05
C ALA A 42 4.04 -7.49 0.03
N LEU A 43 4.84 -6.43 -0.11
CA LEU A 43 4.38 -5.06 -0.32
C LEU A 43 4.56 -4.72 -1.81
N THR A 44 3.45 -4.65 -2.53
CA THR A 44 3.40 -4.26 -3.95
C THR A 44 2.88 -2.84 -4.06
N SER A 45 3.63 -1.96 -4.72
CA SER A 45 3.21 -0.59 -4.97
C SER A 45 2.78 -0.37 -6.41
N VAL A 46 1.65 0.28 -6.62
CA VAL A 46 1.18 0.77 -7.92
C VAL A 46 1.39 2.26 -8.00
N ILE A 47 2.23 2.69 -8.93
CA ILE A 47 2.53 4.10 -9.20
C ILE A 47 2.02 4.48 -10.59
N GLY A 48 1.78 5.78 -10.81
CA GLY A 48 1.34 6.30 -12.09
C GLY A 48 0.74 7.68 -11.98
N PRO A 49 0.61 8.41 -13.09
CA PRO A 49 0.03 9.75 -13.11
C PRO A 49 -1.45 9.75 -12.70
N ASN A 50 -2.00 10.94 -12.47
CA ASN A 50 -3.43 11.10 -12.27
C ASN A 50 -4.18 10.67 -13.53
N GLY A 51 -5.28 9.91 -13.34
CA GLY A 51 -6.01 9.34 -14.48
C GLY A 51 -5.44 8.02 -15.03
N ALA A 52 -4.32 7.52 -14.53
CA ALA A 52 -3.71 6.26 -14.98
C ALA A 52 -4.56 5.00 -14.75
N GLY A 53 -5.66 5.09 -14.00
CA GLY A 53 -6.55 3.95 -13.72
C GLY A 53 -6.32 3.30 -12.35
N LYS A 54 -5.46 3.84 -11.49
CA LYS A 54 -5.10 3.27 -10.18
C LYS A 54 -6.32 2.93 -9.31
N THR A 55 -7.20 3.90 -9.08
CA THR A 55 -8.44 3.69 -8.29
C THR A 55 -9.39 2.70 -8.97
N THR A 56 -9.44 2.69 -10.31
CA THR A 56 -10.23 1.70 -11.07
C THR A 56 -9.66 0.30 -10.87
N LEU A 57 -8.34 0.14 -10.91
CA LEU A 57 -7.68 -1.14 -10.62
C LEU A 57 -8.05 -1.63 -9.22
N ILE A 58 -7.94 -0.79 -8.18
CA ILE A 58 -8.38 -1.12 -6.82
C ILE A 58 -9.82 -1.62 -6.80
N ARG A 59 -10.75 -0.91 -7.44
CA ARG A 59 -12.18 -1.29 -7.46
C ARG A 59 -12.41 -2.65 -8.11
N LEU A 60 -11.67 -2.98 -9.16
CA LEU A 60 -11.72 -4.30 -9.78
C LEU A 60 -11.19 -5.37 -8.82
N LEU A 61 -10.01 -5.15 -8.22
CA LEU A 61 -9.39 -6.10 -7.29
C LEU A 61 -10.24 -6.35 -6.05
N LEU A 62 -10.93 -5.33 -5.54
CA LEU A 62 -11.87 -5.45 -4.42
C LEU A 62 -13.22 -6.07 -4.84
N GLY A 63 -13.47 -6.27 -6.13
CA GLY A 63 -14.75 -6.76 -6.65
C GLY A 63 -15.90 -5.76 -6.56
N LEU A 64 -15.59 -4.48 -6.35
CA LEU A 64 -16.57 -3.38 -6.34
C LEU A 64 -17.08 -3.07 -7.75
N GLU A 65 -16.28 -3.40 -8.75
CA GLU A 65 -16.63 -3.30 -10.16
C GLU A 65 -16.23 -4.59 -10.89
N LYS A 66 -16.87 -4.83 -12.05
CA LYS A 66 -16.52 -5.94 -12.95
C LYS A 66 -15.66 -5.42 -14.10
N PRO A 67 -14.63 -6.17 -14.54
CA PRO A 67 -13.89 -5.85 -15.75
C PRO A 67 -14.78 -6.04 -16.99
N ASN A 68 -14.45 -5.37 -18.11
CA ASN A 68 -15.07 -5.59 -19.41
C ASN A 68 -14.45 -6.80 -20.12
N ALA A 69 -13.17 -7.10 -19.85
CA ALA A 69 -12.45 -8.28 -20.34
C ALA A 69 -11.33 -8.64 -19.36
N GLY A 70 -10.76 -9.83 -19.52
CA GLY A 70 -9.75 -10.39 -18.64
C GLY A 70 -10.36 -11.22 -17.52
N THR A 71 -9.49 -11.84 -16.73
CA THR A 71 -9.88 -12.72 -15.62
C THR A 71 -9.14 -12.33 -14.35
N MET A 72 -9.73 -12.65 -13.22
CA MET A 72 -9.10 -12.49 -11.92
C MET A 72 -9.37 -13.74 -11.08
N VAL A 73 -8.30 -14.35 -10.61
CA VAL A 73 -8.34 -15.52 -9.74
C VAL A 73 -7.95 -15.07 -8.34
N LYS A 74 -8.74 -15.48 -7.37
CA LYS A 74 -8.48 -15.27 -5.94
C LYS A 74 -9.03 -16.45 -5.14
N PRO A 75 -8.40 -16.82 -4.02
CA PRO A 75 -8.91 -17.86 -3.13
C PRO A 75 -10.31 -17.52 -2.60
N ASP A 76 -11.15 -18.54 -2.44
CA ASP A 76 -12.44 -18.37 -1.78
C ASP A 76 -12.25 -17.89 -0.33
N GLY A 77 -13.02 -16.89 0.07
CA GLY A 77 -12.94 -16.32 1.42
C GLY A 77 -11.76 -15.38 1.66
N LEU A 78 -11.03 -14.95 0.63
CA LEU A 78 -9.96 -13.93 0.75
C LEU A 78 -10.50 -12.69 1.47
N ARG A 79 -9.97 -12.40 2.66
CA ARG A 79 -10.33 -11.22 3.44
C ARG A 79 -9.48 -10.03 3.01
N THR A 80 -10.14 -8.97 2.55
CA THR A 80 -9.45 -7.75 2.13
C THR A 80 -9.78 -6.59 3.07
N GLY A 81 -8.75 -5.90 3.55
CA GLY A 81 -8.87 -4.63 4.25
C GLY A 81 -8.63 -3.48 3.27
N TYR A 82 -9.49 -2.46 3.28
CA TYR A 82 -9.36 -1.31 2.38
C TYR A 82 -9.28 0.01 3.14
N VAL A 83 -8.27 0.79 2.82
CA VAL A 83 -8.09 2.18 3.29
C VAL A 83 -8.25 3.10 2.09
N PRO A 84 -9.35 3.88 2.00
CA PRO A 84 -9.59 4.81 0.92
C PRO A 84 -8.71 6.07 1.06
N GLN A 85 -8.47 6.77 -0.04
CA GLN A 85 -7.72 8.03 -0.09
C GLN A 85 -8.34 9.10 0.82
N ARG A 86 -9.66 9.17 0.89
CA ARG A 86 -10.41 10.13 1.71
C ARG A 86 -11.57 9.46 2.41
N LEU A 87 -11.76 9.82 3.66
CA LEU A 87 -12.97 9.52 4.41
C LEU A 87 -13.81 10.80 4.51
N HIS A 88 -14.98 10.77 3.91
CA HIS A 88 -15.98 11.82 4.14
C HIS A 88 -16.90 11.36 5.26
N VAL A 89 -16.79 12.01 6.41
CA VAL A 89 -17.74 11.89 7.52
C VAL A 89 -18.44 13.23 7.65
N ASP A 90 -19.76 13.22 7.60
CA ASP A 90 -20.57 14.41 7.81
C ASP A 90 -20.25 14.98 9.21
N GLU A 91 -19.90 16.27 9.27
CA GLU A 91 -19.54 16.93 10.53
C GLU A 91 -20.69 16.94 11.54
N SER A 92 -21.92 16.84 11.05
CA SER A 92 -23.12 16.74 11.89
C SER A 92 -23.33 15.36 12.51
N LEU A 93 -22.59 14.32 12.08
CA LEU A 93 -22.73 12.96 12.59
C LEU A 93 -21.84 12.74 13.82
N PRO A 94 -22.39 12.75 15.07
CA PRO A 94 -21.61 12.57 16.29
C PRO A 94 -21.22 11.09 16.45
N ILE A 95 -20.17 10.64 15.75
CA ILE A 95 -19.69 9.27 15.82
C ILE A 95 -18.33 9.19 16.52
N THR A 96 -18.19 8.34 17.52
CA THR A 96 -16.89 8.03 18.13
C THR A 96 -16.08 7.06 17.27
N VAL A 97 -14.76 7.05 17.46
CA VAL A 97 -13.85 6.09 16.81
C VAL A 97 -14.32 4.66 17.07
N ARG A 98 -14.66 4.31 18.30
CA ARG A 98 -15.22 2.99 18.68
C ARG A 98 -16.43 2.63 17.81
N ARG A 99 -17.40 3.54 17.74
CA ARG A 99 -18.62 3.31 16.96
C ARG A 99 -18.36 3.18 15.47
N PHE A 100 -17.46 4.03 14.93
CA PHE A 100 -17.05 3.98 13.53
C PHE A 100 -16.42 2.63 13.15
N LEU A 101 -15.53 2.10 13.99
CA LEU A 101 -14.90 0.79 13.78
C LEU A 101 -15.91 -0.36 13.91
N ALA A 102 -16.88 -0.22 14.82
CA ALA A 102 -17.93 -1.23 15.01
C ALA A 102 -18.95 -1.30 13.86
N LEU A 103 -19.09 -0.26 13.01
CA LEU A 103 -20.00 -0.28 11.85
C LEU A 103 -19.71 -1.41 10.88
N GLY A 104 -18.47 -1.87 10.80
CA GLY A 104 -18.04 -3.01 9.97
C GLY A 104 -18.35 -4.39 10.59
N GLY A 105 -19.00 -4.45 11.75
CA GLY A 105 -19.28 -5.71 12.45
C GLY A 105 -18.09 -6.25 13.27
N ALA A 106 -17.02 -5.47 13.43
CA ALA A 106 -15.85 -5.88 14.19
C ALA A 106 -16.17 -6.04 15.68
N ARG A 107 -15.64 -7.11 16.30
CA ARG A 107 -15.79 -7.36 17.73
C ARG A 107 -14.98 -6.37 18.56
N PRO A 108 -15.41 -6.01 19.79
CA PRO A 108 -14.69 -5.06 20.64
C PRO A 108 -13.21 -5.41 20.88
N ALA A 109 -12.89 -6.69 21.03
CA ALA A 109 -11.52 -7.15 21.20
C ALA A 109 -10.64 -6.88 19.95
N ALA A 110 -11.19 -7.14 18.75
CA ALA A 110 -10.50 -6.87 17.49
C ALA A 110 -10.29 -5.37 17.27
N ILE A 111 -11.26 -4.53 17.62
CA ILE A 111 -11.15 -3.08 17.59
C ILE A 111 -10.01 -2.60 18.50
N ALA A 112 -9.97 -3.08 19.75
CA ALA A 112 -8.94 -2.71 20.71
C ALA A 112 -7.54 -3.18 20.26
N GLU A 113 -7.43 -4.36 19.68
CA GLU A 113 -6.18 -4.88 19.11
C GLU A 113 -5.72 -4.03 17.93
N ALA A 114 -6.59 -3.82 16.95
CA ALA A 114 -6.25 -3.03 15.75
C ALA A 114 -5.81 -1.61 16.10
N LEU A 115 -6.48 -0.94 17.06
CA LEU A 115 -6.09 0.38 17.53
C LEU A 115 -4.72 0.39 18.24
N ARG A 116 -4.38 -0.67 18.98
CA ARG A 116 -3.04 -0.83 19.57
C ARG A 116 -2.00 -1.01 18.49
N ASP A 117 -2.27 -1.85 17.49
CA ASP A 117 -1.36 -2.15 16.39
C ASP A 117 -0.97 -0.89 15.60
N VAL A 118 -1.89 0.08 15.48
CA VAL A 118 -1.64 1.34 14.78
C VAL A 118 -1.27 2.51 15.72
N GLY A 119 -1.12 2.28 17.02
CA GLY A 119 -0.78 3.32 17.99
C GLY A 119 -1.88 4.39 18.20
N ALA A 120 -3.17 4.03 18.00
CA ALA A 120 -4.31 4.94 18.12
C ALA A 120 -5.27 4.57 19.25
N ALA A 121 -4.86 3.75 20.22
CA ALA A 121 -5.74 3.28 21.30
C ALA A 121 -6.31 4.42 22.16
N ARG A 122 -5.57 5.51 22.33
CA ARG A 122 -5.97 6.68 23.15
C ARG A 122 -7.22 7.39 22.64
N VAL A 123 -7.50 7.33 21.34
CA VAL A 123 -8.61 8.08 20.72
C VAL A 123 -9.88 7.25 20.55
N ILE A 124 -9.96 6.05 21.12
CA ILE A 124 -11.05 5.09 20.92
C ILE A 124 -12.43 5.68 21.26
N ASP A 125 -12.54 6.50 22.28
CA ASP A 125 -13.78 7.12 22.72
C ASP A 125 -13.94 8.58 22.25
N SER A 126 -12.95 9.10 21.53
CA SER A 126 -13.00 10.45 20.96
C SER A 126 -14.00 10.53 19.79
N PRO A 127 -14.68 11.66 19.59
CA PRO A 127 -15.42 11.94 18.37
C PRO A 127 -14.46 11.89 17.17
N LEU A 128 -14.88 11.26 16.08
CA LEU A 128 -14.03 11.10 14.88
C LEU A 128 -13.64 12.45 14.25
N GLN A 129 -14.49 13.46 14.40
CA GLN A 129 -14.26 14.82 13.90
C GLN A 129 -13.24 15.60 14.74
N SER A 130 -12.97 15.18 15.98
CA SER A 130 -12.10 15.90 16.91
C SER A 130 -10.65 15.41 16.94
N ILE A 131 -10.35 14.31 16.25
CA ILE A 131 -9.00 13.76 16.18
C ILE A 131 -8.20 14.35 15.02
N SER A 132 -6.88 14.35 15.14
CA SER A 132 -5.97 14.87 14.11
C SER A 132 -6.03 14.06 12.82
N GLY A 133 -5.62 14.65 11.68
CA GLY A 133 -5.57 13.94 10.39
C GLY A 133 -4.69 12.69 10.42
N GLY A 134 -3.58 12.71 11.17
CA GLY A 134 -2.72 11.54 11.38
C GLY A 134 -3.44 10.44 12.17
N GLU A 135 -4.20 10.81 13.23
CA GLU A 135 -5.01 9.86 13.99
C GLU A 135 -6.15 9.28 13.13
N VAL A 136 -6.80 10.09 12.29
CA VAL A 136 -7.81 9.60 11.33
C VAL A 136 -7.21 8.52 10.43
N ARG A 137 -6.00 8.72 9.90
CA ARG A 137 -5.34 7.71 9.05
C ARG A 137 -5.04 6.41 9.80
N ARG A 138 -4.52 6.51 11.02
CA ARG A 138 -4.31 5.35 11.90
C ARG A 138 -5.62 4.63 12.21
N VAL A 139 -6.71 5.36 12.45
CA VAL A 139 -8.05 4.79 12.66
C VAL A 139 -8.59 4.11 11.41
N LEU A 140 -8.36 4.66 10.21
CA LEU A 140 -8.72 4.01 8.94
C LEU A 140 -7.94 2.72 8.73
N LEU A 141 -6.63 2.73 9.02
CA LEU A 141 -5.81 1.53 8.99
C LEU A 141 -6.31 0.50 10.00
N ALA A 142 -6.61 0.90 11.25
CA ALA A 142 -7.21 0.02 12.25
C ALA A 142 -8.51 -0.62 11.76
N ARG A 143 -9.37 0.16 11.09
CA ARG A 143 -10.62 -0.35 10.50
C ARG A 143 -10.36 -1.46 9.49
N ALA A 144 -9.39 -1.27 8.61
CA ALA A 144 -9.01 -2.28 7.63
C ALA A 144 -8.46 -3.56 8.30
N LEU A 145 -7.81 -3.42 9.47
CA LEU A 145 -7.22 -4.54 10.22
C LEU A 145 -8.22 -5.29 11.11
N CYS A 146 -9.37 -4.71 11.46
CA CYS A 146 -10.32 -5.30 12.41
C CYS A 146 -10.84 -6.70 12.03
N HIS A 147 -10.75 -7.08 10.75
CA HIS A 147 -11.19 -8.38 10.24
C HIS A 147 -10.02 -9.30 9.88
N ASP A 148 -8.81 -8.99 10.36
CA ASP A 148 -7.60 -9.77 10.15
C ASP A 148 -7.40 -10.11 8.65
N PRO A 149 -7.13 -9.10 7.80
CA PRO A 149 -7.12 -9.26 6.35
C PRO A 149 -5.93 -10.09 5.87
N ASP A 150 -6.15 -10.86 4.80
CA ASP A 150 -5.10 -11.54 4.06
C ASP A 150 -4.38 -10.58 3.10
N LEU A 151 -5.14 -9.58 2.59
CA LEU A 151 -4.64 -8.52 1.73
C LEU A 151 -5.10 -7.15 2.24
N LEU A 152 -4.16 -6.23 2.44
CA LEU A 152 -4.42 -4.84 2.78
C LEU A 152 -4.24 -3.97 1.53
N VAL A 153 -5.28 -3.22 1.16
CA VAL A 153 -5.27 -2.31 0.01
C VAL A 153 -5.34 -0.87 0.49
N LEU A 154 -4.34 -0.08 0.15
CA LEU A 154 -4.16 1.30 0.61
C LEU A 154 -4.16 2.25 -0.61
N ASP A 155 -5.17 3.12 -0.69
CA ASP A 155 -5.30 4.09 -1.77
C ASP A 155 -4.79 5.46 -1.31
N GLU A 156 -3.58 5.82 -1.73
CA GLU A 156 -2.90 7.09 -1.40
C GLU A 156 -2.91 7.44 0.11
N PRO A 157 -2.47 6.55 1.00
CA PRO A 157 -2.63 6.73 2.44
C PRO A 157 -1.83 7.92 2.99
N THR A 158 -0.84 8.42 2.26
CA THR A 158 0.05 9.53 2.65
C THR A 158 -0.38 10.88 2.07
N ALA A 159 -1.47 10.94 1.30
CA ALA A 159 -1.91 12.19 0.65
C ALA A 159 -2.12 13.32 1.66
N GLY A 160 -1.36 14.42 1.54
CA GLY A 160 -1.44 15.57 2.43
C GLY A 160 -0.79 15.38 3.81
N VAL A 161 0.13 14.42 3.94
CA VAL A 161 1.02 14.24 5.10
C VAL A 161 2.38 14.85 4.78
N ASP A 162 3.03 15.45 5.78
CA ASP A 162 4.42 15.89 5.68
C ASP A 162 5.38 14.68 5.55
N LEU A 163 6.62 14.95 5.14
CA LEU A 163 7.61 13.90 4.88
C LEU A 163 7.86 12.97 6.07
N GLN A 164 7.95 13.53 7.30
CA GLN A 164 8.17 12.72 8.49
C GLN A 164 6.96 11.80 8.76
N GLY A 165 5.77 12.33 8.71
CA GLY A 165 4.56 11.53 8.91
C GLY A 165 4.33 10.48 7.82
N GLN A 166 4.83 10.73 6.59
CA GLN A 166 4.83 9.72 5.52
C GLN A 166 5.74 8.55 5.91
N ALA A 167 6.99 8.82 6.31
CA ALA A 167 7.93 7.80 6.72
C ALA A 167 7.37 6.95 7.89
N ASP A 168 6.84 7.61 8.92
CA ASP A 168 6.22 6.95 10.08
C ASP A 168 5.05 6.05 9.69
N LEU A 169 4.26 6.47 8.70
CA LEU A 169 3.12 5.67 8.22
C LEU A 169 3.57 4.44 7.41
N TYR A 170 4.61 4.56 6.59
CA TYR A 170 5.16 3.43 5.84
C TYR A 170 5.80 2.40 6.78
N GLU A 171 6.56 2.85 7.79
CA GLU A 171 7.11 1.97 8.82
C GLU A 171 6.00 1.23 9.58
N LEU A 172 4.91 1.94 9.90
CA LEU A 172 3.74 1.33 10.52
C LEU A 172 3.10 0.28 9.61
N ILE A 173 2.93 0.57 8.32
CA ILE A 173 2.37 -0.36 7.32
C ILE A 173 3.24 -1.62 7.23
N ASP A 174 4.56 -1.48 7.16
CA ASP A 174 5.48 -2.61 7.11
C ASP A 174 5.46 -3.44 8.40
N THR A 175 5.43 -2.79 9.56
CA THR A 175 5.29 -3.46 10.86
C THR A 175 4.00 -4.28 10.93
N VAL A 176 2.87 -3.71 10.50
CA VAL A 176 1.57 -4.39 10.46
C VAL A 176 1.59 -5.54 9.46
N ARG A 177 2.15 -5.34 8.26
CA ARG A 177 2.32 -6.38 7.24
C ARG A 177 3.03 -7.60 7.79
N ARG A 178 4.19 -7.38 8.42
CA ARG A 178 4.99 -8.46 9.02
C ARG A 178 4.26 -9.14 10.17
N LYS A 179 3.66 -8.36 11.07
CA LYS A 179 2.93 -8.88 12.24
C LYS A 179 1.74 -9.74 11.85
N LYS A 180 0.97 -9.30 10.83
CA LYS A 180 -0.25 -9.99 10.38
C LYS A 180 0.02 -11.00 9.25
N ASN A 181 1.24 -11.05 8.72
CA ASN A 181 1.60 -11.84 7.55
C ASN A 181 0.60 -11.67 6.39
N CYS A 182 0.19 -10.43 6.13
CA CYS A 182 -0.72 -10.08 5.04
C CYS A 182 0.03 -9.51 3.85
N GLY A 183 -0.50 -9.69 2.62
CA GLY A 183 -0.04 -8.93 1.46
C GLY A 183 -0.49 -7.47 1.56
N VAL A 184 0.28 -6.57 0.98
CA VAL A 184 -0.08 -5.14 0.90
C VAL A 184 -0.03 -4.67 -0.53
N LEU A 185 -1.13 -4.09 -1.00
CA LEU A 185 -1.19 -3.30 -2.23
C LEU A 185 -1.27 -1.83 -1.86
N LEU A 186 -0.25 -1.08 -2.20
CA LEU A 186 -0.15 0.34 -1.96
C LEU A 186 -0.28 1.11 -3.27
N VAL A 187 -1.23 2.01 -3.36
CA VAL A 187 -1.30 2.98 -4.47
C VAL A 187 -0.77 4.31 -3.99
N SER A 188 0.25 4.84 -4.66
CA SER A 188 0.88 6.11 -4.32
C SER A 188 1.35 6.85 -5.56
N HIS A 189 1.43 8.17 -5.45
CA HIS A 189 2.12 9.03 -6.40
C HIS A 189 3.48 9.54 -5.84
N ASP A 190 3.79 9.17 -4.60
CA ASP A 190 5.04 9.54 -3.94
C ASP A 190 6.13 8.50 -4.23
N LEU A 191 6.94 8.81 -5.25
CA LEU A 191 7.95 7.88 -5.76
C LEU A 191 9.09 7.61 -4.76
N HIS A 192 9.44 8.61 -3.95
CA HIS A 192 10.58 8.50 -3.03
C HIS A 192 10.38 7.41 -1.99
N VAL A 193 9.20 7.44 -1.37
CA VAL A 193 8.90 6.52 -0.26
C VAL A 193 8.55 5.12 -0.79
N VAL A 194 7.88 5.07 -1.95
CA VAL A 194 7.56 3.80 -2.63
C VAL A 194 8.84 3.03 -2.96
N MET A 195 9.83 3.70 -3.55
CA MET A 195 11.07 3.04 -3.97
C MET A 195 11.92 2.53 -2.81
N ALA A 196 11.83 3.16 -1.63
CA ALA A 196 12.64 2.77 -0.46
C ALA A 196 12.08 1.58 0.33
N GLY A 197 10.77 1.31 0.29
CA GLY A 197 10.13 0.36 1.20
C GLY A 197 9.29 -0.74 0.56
N THR A 198 9.34 -0.91 -0.76
CA THR A 198 8.47 -1.80 -1.53
C THR A 198 9.23 -3.01 -2.06
N ASP A 199 8.60 -4.21 -2.02
CA ASP A 199 9.18 -5.43 -2.62
C ASP A 199 9.00 -5.44 -4.15
N GLN A 200 7.88 -4.87 -4.64
CA GLN A 200 7.55 -4.82 -6.07
C GLN A 200 6.88 -3.50 -6.43
N VAL A 201 7.27 -2.91 -7.53
CA VAL A 201 6.65 -1.72 -8.12
C VAL A 201 5.99 -2.08 -9.44
N ILE A 202 4.79 -1.54 -9.66
CA ILE A 202 4.03 -1.64 -10.92
C ILE A 202 3.76 -0.21 -11.42
N CYS A 203 4.29 0.13 -12.57
CA CYS A 203 4.01 1.41 -13.24
C CYS A 203 2.75 1.28 -14.07
N LEU A 204 1.72 2.04 -13.74
CA LEU A 204 0.44 2.03 -14.42
C LEU A 204 0.22 3.35 -15.18
N ASN A 205 -0.12 3.22 -16.46
CA ASN A 205 -0.63 4.32 -17.28
C ASN A 205 -1.64 3.75 -18.28
N ASN A 206 -2.85 3.47 -17.82
CA ASN A 206 -3.90 2.69 -18.48
C ASN A 206 -3.52 1.22 -18.74
N HIS A 207 -2.26 0.90 -18.88
CA HIS A 207 -1.66 -0.45 -18.95
C HIS A 207 -0.46 -0.51 -18.03
N VAL A 208 0.06 -1.70 -17.78
CA VAL A 208 1.33 -1.86 -17.05
C VAL A 208 2.47 -1.53 -18.00
N CYS A 209 3.14 -0.40 -17.77
CA CYS A 209 4.28 0.05 -18.57
C CYS A 209 5.56 -0.69 -18.19
N CYS A 210 5.79 -0.87 -16.89
CA CYS A 210 6.89 -1.63 -16.33
C CYS A 210 6.53 -2.19 -14.95
N SER A 211 7.18 -3.25 -14.55
CA SER A 211 7.05 -3.83 -13.22
C SER A 211 8.30 -4.59 -12.81
N GLY A 212 8.57 -4.63 -11.50
CA GLY A 212 9.75 -5.33 -10.96
C GLY A 212 10.18 -4.81 -9.60
N ALA A 213 11.38 -5.15 -9.18
CA ALA A 213 12.02 -4.57 -8.01
C ALA A 213 12.22 -3.05 -8.21
N PRO A 214 12.21 -2.23 -7.14
CA PRO A 214 12.36 -0.78 -7.24
C PRO A 214 13.55 -0.34 -8.09
N ASP A 215 14.73 -0.93 -7.88
CA ASP A 215 15.95 -0.59 -8.62
C ASP A 215 15.77 -0.80 -10.13
N ALA A 216 15.27 -1.98 -10.52
CA ALA A 216 15.05 -2.32 -11.93
C ALA A 216 14.01 -1.40 -12.59
N VAL A 217 12.96 -1.01 -11.84
CA VAL A 217 11.92 -0.09 -12.33
C VAL A 217 12.45 1.33 -12.47
N SER A 218 13.29 1.80 -11.54
CA SER A 218 13.85 3.16 -11.57
C SER A 218 14.72 3.44 -12.79
N GLU A 219 15.33 2.42 -13.37
CA GLU A 219 16.16 2.50 -14.58
C GLU A 219 15.36 2.22 -15.87
N HIS A 220 14.10 1.79 -15.74
CA HIS A 220 13.32 1.41 -16.91
C HIS A 220 12.94 2.61 -17.79
N PRO A 221 13.11 2.55 -19.14
CA PRO A 221 12.83 3.67 -20.04
C PRO A 221 11.41 4.24 -19.92
N GLU A 222 10.40 3.39 -19.76
CA GLU A 222 9.00 3.79 -19.59
C GLU A 222 8.78 4.55 -18.27
N TYR A 223 9.46 4.14 -17.18
CA TYR A 223 9.44 4.88 -15.92
C TYR A 223 10.03 6.28 -16.09
N LEU A 224 11.21 6.37 -16.74
CA LEU A 224 11.87 7.65 -17.01
C LEU A 224 11.05 8.56 -17.94
N ALA A 225 10.32 7.97 -18.89
CA ALA A 225 9.41 8.72 -19.78
C ALA A 225 8.20 9.28 -19.01
N LEU A 226 7.64 8.54 -18.04
CA LEU A 226 6.48 8.95 -17.25
C LEU A 226 6.82 10.00 -16.17
N PHE A 227 7.93 9.82 -15.46
CA PHE A 227 8.26 10.61 -14.26
C PHE A 227 9.46 11.54 -14.43
N GLY A 228 10.19 11.40 -15.52
CA GLY A 228 11.37 12.17 -15.85
C GLY A 228 12.65 11.70 -15.14
N PRO A 229 13.84 12.10 -15.66
CA PRO A 229 15.13 11.61 -15.16
C PRO A 229 15.48 12.08 -13.73
N ARG A 230 14.79 13.08 -13.20
CA ARG A 230 14.97 13.52 -11.80
C ARG A 230 14.37 12.52 -10.81
N ALA A 231 13.31 11.82 -11.18
CA ALA A 231 12.67 10.82 -10.32
C ALA A 231 13.61 9.64 -10.02
N ALA A 232 14.45 9.24 -10.98
CA ALA A 232 15.46 8.18 -10.78
C ALA A 232 16.59 8.59 -9.82
N ARG A 233 16.99 9.87 -9.81
CA ARG A 233 18.10 10.35 -8.95
C ARG A 233 17.71 10.45 -7.46
N THR A 234 16.45 10.57 -7.16
CA THR A 234 15.96 10.69 -5.79
C THR A 234 15.93 9.37 -5.06
N HIS A 235 16.00 8.24 -5.77
CA HIS A 235 16.17 6.92 -5.18
C HIS A 235 17.54 6.76 -4.49
N ALA A 236 18.60 7.35 -5.02
CA ALA A 236 19.97 7.27 -4.49
C ALA A 236 20.19 7.95 -3.12
N VAL A 237 19.22 8.74 -2.63
CA VAL A 237 19.36 9.49 -1.36
C VAL A 237 18.87 8.70 -0.14
N TYR A 238 18.13 7.60 -0.32
CA TYR A 238 17.51 6.82 0.76
C TYR A 238 18.00 5.37 0.90
N THR A 239 19.06 4.96 0.23
CA THR A 239 19.81 3.77 0.65
C THR A 239 20.52 4.13 1.95
N HIS A 240 19.92 3.84 3.08
CA HIS A 240 20.60 3.81 4.36
C HIS A 240 21.55 2.62 4.35
N ASP A 241 22.80 2.84 3.96
CA ASP A 241 23.91 2.02 4.39
C ASP A 241 24.03 2.24 5.89
N HIS A 242 23.58 1.26 6.67
CA HIS A 242 23.85 1.22 8.11
C HIS A 242 25.30 0.81 8.29
N ASP A 243 26.21 1.80 8.31
CA ASP A 243 27.61 1.63 8.65
C ASP A 243 27.85 1.66 10.18
N HIS A 244 26.79 1.57 10.98
CA HIS A 244 26.84 1.62 12.43
C HIS A 244 25.79 0.69 13.08
N THR A 245 26.07 0.28 14.32
CA THR A 245 25.13 -0.42 15.20
C THR A 245 24.80 0.46 16.41
N HIS A 246 23.66 0.19 17.07
CA HIS A 246 23.31 0.81 18.34
C HIS A 246 23.61 -0.15 19.48
N ASP A 247 24.25 0.33 20.55
CA ASP A 247 24.40 -0.45 21.76
C ASP A 247 23.06 -0.57 22.53
N ALA A 248 23.06 -1.33 23.63
CA ALA A 248 21.89 -1.55 24.48
C ALA A 248 21.35 -0.27 25.15
N SER A 249 22.05 0.86 25.04
CA SER A 249 21.64 2.18 25.55
C SER A 249 21.18 3.12 24.44
N GLY A 250 21.20 2.67 23.14
CA GLY A 250 20.79 3.46 21.99
C GLY A 250 21.87 4.40 21.44
N VAL A 251 23.14 4.27 21.90
CA VAL A 251 24.25 5.06 21.38
C VAL A 251 24.80 4.45 20.11
N VAL A 252 25.06 5.28 19.08
CA VAL A 252 25.63 4.89 17.80
C VAL A 252 27.08 4.40 17.99
N VAL A 253 27.37 3.15 17.60
CA VAL A 253 28.71 2.56 17.61
C VAL A 253 29.10 2.26 16.14
N PRO A 254 30.27 2.77 15.66
CA PRO A 254 30.78 2.43 14.34
C PRO A 254 31.09 0.94 14.23
N LEU A 255 30.82 0.32 13.08
CA LEU A 255 31.28 -1.04 12.81
C LEU A 255 32.80 -1.02 12.69
N GLU A 256 33.50 -1.85 13.48
CA GLU A 256 34.96 -2.02 13.36
C GLU A 256 35.27 -2.66 11.99
N GLU A 257 36.30 -2.10 11.29
CA GLU A 257 36.82 -2.61 10.01
C GLU A 257 37.45 -4.00 10.23
N GLY A 258 36.67 -5.07 10.16
CA GLY A 258 37.18 -6.40 10.45
C GLY A 258 36.45 -7.61 9.91
N GLU A 259 35.30 -7.47 9.18
CA GLU A 259 34.69 -8.63 8.50
C GLU A 259 34.17 -8.22 7.12
N ARG A 260 35.04 -8.39 6.11
CA ARG A 260 34.66 -8.41 4.70
C ARG A 260 34.61 -9.85 4.21
#